data_18312381599670788aa3efa925d31a19
#
_entry.id   18312381599670788aa3efa925d31a19
#
_cell.length_a   1.000
_cell.length_b   1.000
_cell.length_c   1.000
_cell.angle_alpha   90.00
_cell.angle_beta   90.00
_cell.angle_gamma   90.00
#
_symmetry.space_group_name_H-M   'P 1'
#
loop_
_entity.id
_entity.type
_entity.pdbx_description
1 polymer ?
#
loop_
_entity_poly.entity_id
_entity_poly.type
_entity_poly.pdbx_seq_one_letter_code
_entity_poly.pdbx_strand_id
1 'polypeptide(L)'
;PKPAVIYHRKIMSAAKPYSTVGFHAKPSDRMYICLPLYHATGFLLGIGSCLYSGASMFVRRRFSATQFWPEVQKHQTTLFVYVGELCRYLAMAPECPDEKNNPLKTMLGNGLRPDIWGTFRNRFGVKRITEIYGSSEGNVSFLNILNKESTIGTGSVVVMLVKYDIEN
;
A
#
# COMPACT_ATOMS: atom_id res chain seq x y z
N PRO A 1 5.07 -16.90 16.98
CA PRO A 1 5.06 -16.55 15.56
C PRO A 1 6.19 -17.29 14.83
N LYS A 2 5.90 -17.84 13.66
CA LYS A 2 6.93 -18.48 12.83
C LYS A 2 7.52 -17.41 11.91
N PRO A 3 8.85 -17.25 11.82
CA PRO A 3 9.48 -16.31 10.92
C PRO A 3 9.34 -16.79 9.46
N ALA A 4 9.03 -15.87 8.53
CA ALA A 4 9.07 -16.14 7.11
C ALA A 4 10.49 -15.98 6.58
N VAL A 5 10.96 -16.93 5.80
CA VAL A 5 12.29 -16.84 5.15
C VAL A 5 12.20 -15.86 3.98
N ILE A 6 12.94 -14.76 4.08
CA ILE A 6 13.01 -13.73 3.05
C ILE A 6 14.42 -13.72 2.45
N TYR A 7 14.49 -13.81 1.13
CA TYR A 7 15.74 -13.79 0.37
C TYR A 7 15.62 -12.81 -0.82
N HIS A 8 16.74 -12.38 -1.38
CA HIS A 8 16.77 -11.32 -2.40
C HIS A 8 15.83 -11.56 -3.59
N ARG A 9 15.78 -12.80 -4.11
CA ARG A 9 14.87 -13.14 -5.21
C ARG A 9 13.40 -12.92 -4.83
N LYS A 10 13.00 -13.26 -3.60
CA LYS A 10 11.64 -13.05 -3.10
C LYS A 10 11.30 -11.57 -3.01
N ILE A 11 12.24 -10.75 -2.53
CA ILE A 11 12.07 -9.30 -2.49
C ILE A 11 11.84 -8.74 -3.89
N MET A 12 12.69 -9.08 -4.85
CA MET A 12 12.58 -8.57 -6.22
C MET A 12 11.34 -9.09 -6.95
N SER A 13 10.95 -10.35 -6.73
CA SER A 13 9.74 -10.93 -7.32
C SER A 13 8.46 -10.26 -6.81
N ALA A 14 8.43 -9.83 -5.55
CA ALA A 14 7.34 -9.04 -5.00
C ALA A 14 7.42 -7.57 -5.45
N ALA A 15 8.60 -6.97 -5.42
CA ALA A 15 8.80 -5.56 -5.77
C ALA A 15 8.34 -5.22 -7.18
N LYS A 16 8.62 -6.08 -8.15
CA LYS A 16 8.27 -5.85 -9.57
C LYS A 16 6.77 -5.61 -9.76
N PRO A 17 5.84 -6.54 -9.48
CA PRO A 17 4.42 -6.32 -9.71
C PRO A 17 3.84 -5.18 -8.87
N TYR A 18 4.27 -5.02 -7.62
CA TYR A 18 3.78 -3.91 -6.80
C TYR A 18 4.25 -2.57 -7.32
N SER A 19 5.49 -2.46 -7.77
CA SER A 19 6.02 -1.23 -8.36
C SER A 19 5.36 -0.89 -9.69
N THR A 20 5.31 -1.86 -10.64
CA THR A 20 4.88 -1.60 -12.02
C THR A 20 3.36 -1.54 -12.17
N VAL A 21 2.65 -2.52 -11.61
CA VAL A 21 1.20 -2.68 -11.78
C VAL A 21 0.42 -2.06 -10.62
N GLY A 22 0.94 -2.21 -9.40
CA GLY A 22 0.29 -1.70 -8.19
C GLY A 22 0.38 -0.18 -8.06
N PHE A 23 1.58 0.33 -7.90
CA PHE A 23 1.84 1.77 -7.74
C PHE A 23 1.93 2.55 -9.06
N HIS A 24 2.29 1.91 -10.16
CA HIS A 24 2.74 2.58 -11.39
C HIS A 24 3.92 3.52 -11.11
N ALA A 25 4.83 3.08 -10.24
CA ALA A 25 5.93 3.89 -9.74
C ALA A 25 6.96 4.22 -10.81
N LYS A 26 7.46 5.45 -10.76
CA LYS A 26 8.49 6.00 -11.66
C LYS A 26 9.66 6.54 -10.86
N PRO A 27 10.84 6.72 -11.45
CA PRO A 27 11.99 7.33 -10.76
C PRO A 27 11.72 8.73 -10.20
N SER A 28 10.77 9.47 -10.79
CA SER A 28 10.35 10.80 -10.34
C SER A 28 9.41 10.78 -9.13
N ASP A 29 8.90 9.63 -8.74
CA ASP A 29 7.98 9.49 -7.61
C ASP A 29 8.72 9.44 -6.27
N ARG A 30 7.98 9.70 -5.21
CA ARG A 30 8.45 9.57 -3.82
C ARG A 30 7.41 8.84 -2.99
N MET A 31 7.84 7.77 -2.33
CA MET A 31 7.00 6.93 -1.48
C MET A 31 6.99 7.44 -0.04
N TYR A 32 5.80 7.61 0.54
CA TYR A 32 5.62 7.79 1.98
C TYR A 32 5.55 6.43 2.67
N ILE A 33 6.49 6.13 3.57
CA ILE A 33 6.59 4.87 4.32
C ILE A 33 6.56 5.18 5.82
N CYS A 34 5.50 4.76 6.51
CA CYS A 34 5.36 4.89 7.96
C CYS A 34 5.06 3.56 8.66
N LEU A 35 5.11 2.46 7.88
CA LEU A 35 4.92 1.12 8.38
C LEU A 35 6.24 0.52 8.87
N PRO A 36 6.20 -0.40 9.85
CA PRO A 36 7.40 -1.08 10.32
C PRO A 36 8.13 -1.81 9.19
N LEU A 37 9.44 -1.62 9.11
CA LEU A 37 10.26 -2.22 8.05
C LEU A 37 10.52 -3.72 8.25
N TYR A 38 10.21 -4.27 9.41
CA TYR A 38 10.20 -5.72 9.63
C TYR A 38 8.91 -6.40 9.13
N HIS A 39 7.90 -5.63 8.71
CA HIS A 39 6.65 -6.13 8.16
C HIS A 39 6.70 -6.11 6.63
N ALA A 40 6.12 -7.16 6.00
CA ALA A 40 6.14 -7.32 4.54
C ALA A 40 5.59 -6.08 3.79
N THR A 41 4.53 -5.45 4.30
CA THR A 41 3.94 -4.25 3.67
C THR A 41 4.92 -3.08 3.64
N GLY A 42 5.60 -2.78 4.74
CA GLY A 42 6.60 -1.71 4.78
C GLY A 42 7.85 -2.02 3.94
N PHE A 43 8.33 -3.25 4.04
CA PHE A 43 9.59 -3.67 3.40
C PHE A 43 9.41 -4.09 1.95
N LEU A 44 8.60 -5.14 1.68
CA LEU A 44 8.48 -5.67 0.32
C LEU A 44 7.71 -4.72 -0.60
N LEU A 45 6.58 -4.17 -0.11
CA LEU A 45 5.75 -3.27 -0.92
C LEU A 45 6.32 -1.85 -0.96
N GLY A 46 6.73 -1.31 0.18
CA GLY A 46 7.27 0.05 0.27
C GLY A 46 8.68 0.16 -0.28
N ILE A 47 9.68 -0.33 0.48
CA ILE A 47 11.10 -0.22 0.08
C ILE A 47 11.37 -0.98 -1.21
N GLY A 48 10.88 -2.23 -1.34
CA GLY A 48 11.09 -3.03 -2.54
C GLY A 48 10.62 -2.35 -3.81
N SER A 49 9.43 -1.72 -3.79
CA SER A 49 8.92 -0.98 -4.94
C SER A 49 9.78 0.23 -5.30
N CYS A 50 10.32 0.94 -4.31
CA CYS A 50 11.23 2.06 -4.55
C CYS A 50 12.55 1.59 -5.17
N LEU A 51 13.14 0.51 -4.62
CA LEU A 51 14.38 -0.07 -5.17
C LEU A 51 14.20 -0.54 -6.61
N TYR A 52 13.03 -1.12 -6.94
CA TYR A 52 12.76 -1.60 -8.29
C TYR A 52 12.54 -0.45 -9.28
N SER A 53 11.81 0.59 -8.89
CA SER A 53 11.44 1.70 -9.79
C SER A 53 12.47 2.82 -9.86
N GLY A 54 13.42 2.89 -8.93
CA GLY A 54 14.29 4.04 -8.75
C GLY A 54 13.61 5.24 -8.07
N ALA A 55 12.40 5.06 -7.53
CA ALA A 55 11.70 6.09 -6.79
C ALA A 55 12.40 6.40 -5.46
N SER A 56 12.36 7.67 -5.06
CA SER A 56 12.85 8.07 -3.74
C SER A 56 11.83 7.69 -2.65
N MET A 57 12.27 7.71 -1.39
CA MET A 57 11.40 7.38 -0.27
C MET A 57 11.55 8.40 0.87
N PHE A 58 10.44 8.70 1.52
CA PHE A 58 10.37 9.37 2.81
C PHE A 58 9.94 8.34 3.86
N VAL A 59 10.83 8.03 4.79
CA VAL A 59 10.60 7.03 5.83
C VAL A 59 10.35 7.72 7.15
N ARG A 60 9.17 7.48 7.72
CA ARG A 60 8.77 8.01 9.01
C ARG A 60 8.80 6.93 10.09
N ARG A 61 9.39 7.27 11.23
CA ARG A 61 9.53 6.32 12.34
C ARG A 61 8.19 5.86 12.94
N ARG A 62 7.20 6.76 13.01
CA ARG A 62 5.87 6.48 13.57
C ARG A 62 4.81 7.26 12.79
N PHE A 63 3.68 6.61 12.49
CA PHE A 63 2.54 7.28 11.88
C PHE A 63 1.96 8.39 12.78
N SER A 64 1.47 9.46 12.15
CA SER A 64 0.67 10.50 12.81
C SER A 64 -0.36 11.02 11.81
N ALA A 65 -1.64 10.89 12.14
CA ALA A 65 -2.71 11.37 11.28
C ALA A 65 -2.69 12.89 11.07
N THR A 66 -2.27 13.64 12.10
CA THR A 66 -2.20 15.12 12.04
C THR A 66 -1.00 15.63 11.27
N GLN A 67 0.08 14.85 11.16
CA GLN A 67 1.29 15.25 10.44
C GLN A 67 1.36 14.68 9.01
N PHE A 68 0.47 13.75 8.68
CA PHE A 68 0.52 13.05 7.39
C PHE A 68 0.45 14.02 6.20
N TRP A 69 -0.59 14.84 6.12
CA TRP A 69 -0.77 15.76 5.00
C TRP A 69 0.27 16.87 4.95
N PRO A 70 0.63 17.54 6.08
CA PRO A 70 1.78 18.45 6.11
C PRO A 70 3.07 17.82 5.58
N GLU A 71 3.36 16.57 5.94
CA GLU A 71 4.55 15.87 5.46
C GLU A 71 4.44 15.45 3.99
N VAL A 72 3.26 15.00 3.54
CA VAL A 72 3.00 14.72 2.12
C VAL A 72 3.29 15.96 1.26
N GLN A 73 2.81 17.12 1.69
CA GLN A 73 3.09 18.40 1.02
C GLN A 73 4.58 18.78 1.11
N LYS A 74 5.14 18.79 2.31
CA LYS A 74 6.53 19.20 2.54
C LYS A 74 7.53 18.36 1.75
N HIS A 75 7.33 17.06 1.74
CA HIS A 75 8.25 16.10 1.11
C HIS A 75 7.84 15.73 -0.33
N GLN A 76 6.73 16.29 -0.83
CA GLN A 76 6.22 16.03 -2.18
C GLN A 76 6.08 14.51 -2.46
N THR A 77 5.50 13.77 -1.52
CA THR A 77 5.30 12.33 -1.67
C THR A 77 4.11 12.04 -2.57
N THR A 78 4.33 11.26 -3.60
CA THR A 78 3.33 10.93 -4.64
C THR A 78 2.74 9.54 -4.48
N LEU A 79 3.38 8.70 -3.69
CA LEU A 79 2.98 7.30 -3.42
C LEU A 79 2.87 7.07 -1.91
N PHE A 80 1.91 6.23 -1.51
CA PHE A 80 1.71 5.86 -0.12
C PHE A 80 1.47 4.35 0.04
N VAL A 81 2.27 3.71 0.89
CA VAL A 81 2.04 2.32 1.30
C VAL A 81 1.28 2.30 2.62
N TYR A 82 0.10 1.65 2.65
CA TYR A 82 -0.81 1.72 3.80
C TYR A 82 -1.24 0.35 4.35
N VAL A 83 -1.78 0.39 5.55
CA VAL A 83 -2.73 -0.58 6.09
C VAL A 83 -4.02 0.14 6.43
N GLY A 84 -5.16 -0.53 6.31
CA GLY A 84 -6.48 0.10 6.40
C GLY A 84 -6.74 0.91 7.67
N GLU A 85 -6.12 0.53 8.79
CA GLU A 85 -6.25 1.26 10.04
C GLU A 85 -5.65 2.68 9.97
N LEU A 86 -4.53 2.86 9.26
CA LEU A 86 -3.97 4.20 9.02
C LEU A 86 -4.94 5.06 8.19
N CYS A 87 -5.57 4.44 7.20
CA CYS A 87 -6.58 5.12 6.37
C CYS A 87 -7.80 5.53 7.20
N ARG A 88 -8.22 4.68 8.14
CA ARG A 88 -9.30 5.02 9.07
C ARG A 88 -8.94 6.24 9.93
N TYR A 89 -7.75 6.30 10.48
CA TYR A 89 -7.30 7.47 11.26
C TYR A 89 -7.25 8.74 10.41
N LEU A 90 -6.78 8.67 9.17
CA LEU A 90 -6.79 9.82 8.26
C LEU A 90 -8.21 10.29 7.92
N ALA A 91 -9.12 9.36 7.65
CA ALA A 91 -10.51 9.69 7.34
C ALA A 91 -11.25 10.35 8.51
N MET A 92 -10.92 9.95 9.76
CA MET A 92 -11.51 10.49 10.98
C MET A 92 -10.82 11.77 11.48
N ALA A 93 -9.63 12.09 10.97
CA ALA A 93 -8.92 13.30 11.37
C ALA A 93 -9.66 14.57 10.91
N PRO A 94 -9.59 15.68 11.69
CA PRO A 94 -10.09 16.97 11.24
C PRO A 94 -9.49 17.37 9.89
N GLU A 95 -10.24 18.12 9.10
CA GLU A 95 -9.73 18.69 7.86
C GLU A 95 -8.54 19.61 8.12
N CYS A 96 -7.57 19.58 7.23
CA CYS A 96 -6.44 20.50 7.26
C CYS A 96 -6.15 21.07 5.85
N PRO A 97 -5.57 22.26 5.75
CA PRO A 97 -5.30 22.88 4.45
C PRO A 97 -4.43 22.02 3.52
N ASP A 98 -3.47 21.29 4.09
CA ASP A 98 -2.48 20.50 3.34
C ASP A 98 -3.07 19.24 2.68
N GLU A 99 -4.30 18.83 3.03
CA GLU A 99 -4.96 17.70 2.36
C GLU A 99 -5.53 18.07 0.99
N LYS A 100 -5.74 19.36 0.74
CA LYS A 100 -6.22 19.88 -0.55
C LYS A 100 -5.05 20.08 -1.50
N ASN A 101 -5.25 19.70 -2.76
CA ASN A 101 -4.20 19.81 -3.80
C ASN A 101 -2.89 19.10 -3.44
N ASN A 102 -2.96 18.04 -2.62
CA ASN A 102 -1.79 17.26 -2.26
C ASN A 102 -1.23 16.47 -3.47
N PRO A 103 0.08 16.18 -3.49
CA PRO A 103 0.74 15.50 -4.61
C PRO A 103 0.49 13.99 -4.67
N LEU A 104 -0.24 13.40 -3.70
CA LEU A 104 -0.43 11.96 -3.61
C LEU A 104 -1.29 11.42 -4.77
N LYS A 105 -0.71 10.58 -5.61
CA LYS A 105 -1.37 10.03 -6.81
C LYS A 105 -1.92 8.64 -6.59
N THR A 106 -1.12 7.80 -5.94
CA THR A 106 -1.40 6.37 -5.80
C THR A 106 -1.11 5.91 -4.38
N MET A 107 -2.01 5.11 -3.86
CA MET A 107 -1.79 4.38 -2.62
C MET A 107 -2.01 2.88 -2.84
N LEU A 108 -1.22 2.06 -2.17
CA LEU A 108 -1.31 0.61 -2.23
C LEU A 108 -1.14 0.02 -0.84
N GLY A 109 -1.99 -0.92 -0.51
CA GLY A 109 -1.96 -1.60 0.78
C GLY A 109 -3.08 -2.60 0.93
N ASN A 110 -3.43 -2.89 2.16
CA ASN A 110 -4.47 -3.87 2.47
C ASN A 110 -5.40 -3.40 3.59
N GLY A 111 -6.64 -3.84 3.53
CA GLY A 111 -7.64 -3.61 4.57
C GLY A 111 -8.32 -2.24 4.52
N LEU A 112 -8.35 -1.57 3.37
CA LEU A 112 -9.14 -0.34 3.20
C LEU A 112 -10.62 -0.69 3.22
N ARG A 113 -11.33 -0.13 4.18
CA ARG A 113 -12.76 -0.38 4.36
C ARG A 113 -13.60 0.29 3.26
N PRO A 114 -14.66 -0.36 2.77
CA PRO A 114 -15.54 0.21 1.73
C PRO A 114 -16.14 1.57 2.11
N ASP A 115 -16.51 1.76 3.39
CA ASP A 115 -17.13 2.98 3.90
C ASP A 115 -16.21 4.22 3.87
N ILE A 116 -14.89 4.01 3.88
CA ILE A 116 -13.91 5.11 3.82
C ILE A 116 -13.22 5.26 2.46
N TRP A 117 -13.48 4.36 1.53
CA TRP A 117 -12.91 4.40 0.17
C TRP A 117 -13.26 5.72 -0.54
N GLY A 118 -14.54 6.10 -0.46
CA GLY A 118 -15.03 7.35 -1.04
C GLY A 118 -14.35 8.59 -0.45
N THR A 119 -14.00 8.58 0.83
CA THR A 119 -13.28 9.68 1.48
C THR A 119 -11.92 9.92 0.81
N PHE A 120 -11.17 8.86 0.51
CA PHE A 120 -9.88 8.99 -0.14
C PHE A 120 -9.98 9.55 -1.56
N ARG A 121 -11.04 9.22 -2.29
CA ARG A 121 -11.29 9.78 -3.63
C ARG A 121 -11.81 11.21 -3.58
N ASN A 122 -12.81 11.46 -2.74
CA ASN A 122 -13.55 12.72 -2.77
C ASN A 122 -12.91 13.81 -1.91
N ARG A 123 -12.47 13.47 -0.69
CA ARG A 123 -11.85 14.42 0.23
C ARG A 123 -10.36 14.64 -0.10
N PHE A 124 -9.63 13.57 -0.31
CA PHE A 124 -8.17 13.64 -0.48
C PHE A 124 -7.72 13.63 -1.95
N GLY A 125 -8.63 13.38 -2.89
CA GLY A 125 -8.34 13.40 -4.32
C GLY A 125 -7.39 12.31 -4.83
N VAL A 126 -7.25 11.20 -4.08
CA VAL A 126 -6.38 10.10 -4.47
C VAL A 126 -6.97 9.36 -5.67
N LYS A 127 -6.24 9.41 -6.81
CA LYS A 127 -6.74 8.88 -8.09
C LYS A 127 -6.72 7.36 -8.18
N ARG A 128 -5.70 6.74 -7.56
CA ARG A 128 -5.50 5.29 -7.64
C ARG A 128 -5.35 4.69 -6.25
N ILE A 129 -6.22 3.74 -5.95
CA ILE A 129 -6.21 2.97 -4.70
C ILE A 129 -6.11 1.49 -5.10
N THR A 130 -4.94 0.92 -4.88
CA THR A 130 -4.68 -0.48 -5.18
C THR A 130 -4.74 -1.30 -3.91
N GLU A 131 -5.85 -1.99 -3.71
CA GLU A 131 -6.00 -2.94 -2.61
C GLU A 131 -5.28 -4.23 -2.95
N ILE A 132 -4.68 -4.86 -1.95
CA ILE A 132 -4.04 -6.17 -2.08
C ILE A 132 -4.53 -7.13 -1.01
N TYR A 133 -4.41 -8.42 -1.31
CA TYR A 133 -4.48 -9.50 -0.35
C TYR A 133 -3.31 -10.45 -0.59
N GLY A 134 -2.65 -10.87 0.48
CA GLY A 134 -1.54 -11.82 0.38
C GLY A 134 -1.00 -12.19 1.75
N SER A 135 -0.13 -13.19 1.77
CA SER A 135 0.61 -13.62 2.95
C SER A 135 2.10 -13.35 2.82
N SER A 136 2.80 -13.28 3.94
CA SER A 136 4.27 -13.13 3.97
C SER A 136 4.98 -14.33 3.33
N GLU A 137 4.36 -15.49 3.33
CA GLU A 137 4.84 -16.72 2.66
C GLU A 137 4.79 -16.60 1.14
N GLY A 138 3.90 -15.73 0.60
CA GLY A 138 3.82 -15.43 -0.83
C GLY A 138 3.16 -16.51 -1.68
N ASN A 139 2.29 -17.33 -1.09
CA ASN A 139 1.65 -18.44 -1.80
C ASN A 139 0.60 -17.95 -2.81
N VAL A 140 -0.21 -16.96 -2.40
CA VAL A 140 -1.27 -16.36 -3.22
C VAL A 140 -1.28 -14.85 -2.97
N SER A 141 -1.51 -14.10 -4.02
CA SER A 141 -1.78 -12.66 -3.92
C SER A 141 -2.88 -12.23 -4.89
N PHE A 142 -3.73 -11.34 -4.41
CA PHE A 142 -4.72 -10.64 -5.21
C PHE A 142 -4.33 -9.17 -5.27
N LEU A 143 -4.58 -8.55 -6.41
CA LEU A 143 -4.21 -7.15 -6.65
C LEU A 143 -5.33 -6.46 -7.42
N ASN A 144 -5.82 -5.35 -6.91
CA ASN A 144 -6.83 -4.52 -7.56
C ASN A 144 -6.21 -3.66 -8.67
N ILE A 145 -5.81 -4.30 -9.75
CA ILE A 145 -5.15 -3.64 -10.89
C ILE A 145 -6.09 -2.71 -11.66
N LEU A 146 -7.39 -2.98 -11.62
CA LEU A 146 -8.41 -2.20 -12.32
C LEU A 146 -8.86 -0.96 -11.55
N ASN A 147 -8.32 -0.72 -10.36
CA ASN A 147 -8.73 0.39 -9.48
C ASN A 147 -10.26 0.40 -9.21
N LYS A 148 -10.87 -0.78 -9.14
CA LYS A 148 -12.29 -0.94 -8.87
C LYS A 148 -12.56 -0.78 -7.38
N GLU A 149 -13.54 0.03 -7.04
CA GLU A 149 -13.88 0.31 -5.66
C GLU A 149 -14.34 -0.92 -4.89
N SER A 150 -13.97 -0.98 -3.60
CA SER A 150 -14.40 -2.02 -2.66
C SER A 150 -14.09 -3.47 -3.09
N THR A 151 -12.99 -3.67 -3.81
CA THR A 151 -12.54 -5.02 -4.20
C THR A 151 -11.04 -5.19 -3.97
N ILE A 152 -10.64 -6.39 -3.62
CA ILE A 152 -9.22 -6.78 -3.52
C ILE A 152 -8.61 -7.16 -4.87
N GLY A 153 -9.42 -7.21 -5.93
CA GLY A 153 -8.96 -7.47 -7.30
C GLY A 153 -8.88 -8.94 -7.67
N THR A 154 -7.94 -9.28 -8.53
CA THR A 154 -7.77 -10.62 -9.12
C THR A 154 -6.43 -11.23 -8.73
N GLY A 155 -6.39 -12.56 -8.65
CA GLY A 155 -5.15 -13.32 -8.53
C GLY A 155 -4.40 -13.42 -9.84
N SER A 156 -3.08 -13.54 -9.77
CA SER A 156 -2.22 -13.78 -10.93
C SER A 156 -2.14 -15.25 -11.32
N VAL A 157 -2.70 -16.14 -10.51
CA VAL A 157 -2.71 -17.59 -10.68
C VAL A 157 -4.11 -18.13 -10.51
N VAL A 158 -4.35 -19.34 -11.03
CA VAL A 158 -5.60 -20.06 -10.76
C VAL A 158 -5.65 -20.40 -9.28
N VAL A 159 -6.72 -19.98 -8.61
CA VAL A 159 -6.94 -20.22 -7.18
C VAL A 159 -8.09 -21.18 -7.03
N MET A 160 -7.87 -22.26 -6.29
CA MET A 160 -8.92 -23.22 -5.93
C MET A 160 -9.23 -23.07 -4.44
N LEU A 161 -10.50 -22.88 -4.13
CA LEU A 161 -10.97 -22.96 -2.75
C LEU A 161 -11.22 -24.42 -2.39
N VAL A 162 -10.54 -24.90 -1.37
CA VAL A 162 -10.72 -26.25 -0.84
C VAL A 162 -11.26 -26.18 0.57
N LYS A 163 -12.16 -27.11 0.91
CA LYS A 163 -12.59 -27.29 2.29
C LYS A 163 -11.40 -27.82 3.08
N TYR A 164 -11.03 -27.14 4.14
CA TYR A 164 -10.02 -27.62 5.07
C TYR A 164 -10.72 -28.34 6.23
N ASP A 165 -10.37 -29.59 6.45
CA ASP A 165 -10.83 -30.37 7.58
C ASP A 165 -9.80 -30.24 8.72
N ILE A 166 -10.23 -29.68 9.84
CA ILE A 166 -9.34 -29.38 10.99
C ILE A 166 -9.12 -30.65 11.85
N GLU A 167 -9.90 -31.72 11.61
CA GLU A 167 -9.87 -32.93 12.44
C GLU A 167 -8.89 -34.02 11.94
N ASN A 168 -8.08 -33.76 10.91
CA ASN A 168 -7.02 -34.66 10.41
C ASN A 168 -5.65 -34.06 10.44
#